data_2ebc85b0e9495829387883589a8e2d33
#
_entry.id   2ebc85b0e9495829387883589a8e2d33
#
_cell.length_a   1.000
_cell.length_b   1.000
_cell.length_c   1.000
_cell.angle_alpha   90.00
_cell.angle_beta   90.00
_cell.angle_gamma   90.00
#
_symmetry.space_group_name_H-M   'P 1'
#
loop_
_entity.id
_entity.type
_entity.pdbx_description
1 polymer ?
#
loop_
_entity_poly.entity_id
_entity_poly.type
_entity_poly.pdbx_seq_one_letter_code
_entity_poly.pdbx_strand_id
1 'polypeptide(L)'
;MARTQKKSVIEQGLLFAAPLSQEALIAGADEAGRGCLAGPVVAAAVIFPEGFDLMGLDDSKVLKADERDRLAAEIRQLSTGWGIGLAWMNEIARINILQASLMAMTRAVAAMRIRMKAEGLVPARLLVDGNHIIPPLYFRKFGMPAPEQEAVVDGDALVPAISAASILAKTFRDELMVKLDARWPEYGFAKHKGYGTKEHREALAKYGPCPLHRLDFRGVLRPKKQEQGWLC
;
A
#
# COMPACT_ATOMS: atom_id res chain seq x y z
N MET A 1 31.67 -32.29 -18.92
CA MET A 1 31.01 -30.99 -18.88
C MET A 1 29.53 -31.21 -18.61
N ALA A 2 29.14 -31.08 -17.36
CA ALA A 2 27.74 -31.29 -16.94
C ALA A 2 27.04 -29.94 -16.85
N ARG A 3 26.08 -29.71 -17.75
CA ARG A 3 25.23 -28.53 -17.76
C ARG A 3 24.07 -28.81 -16.79
N THR A 4 24.21 -28.34 -15.54
CA THR A 4 23.14 -28.39 -14.55
C THR A 4 22.06 -27.39 -14.96
N GLN A 5 20.94 -27.87 -15.49
CA GLN A 5 19.74 -27.07 -15.73
C GLN A 5 19.18 -26.61 -14.37
N LYS A 6 19.19 -25.30 -14.12
CA LYS A 6 18.39 -24.68 -13.06
C LYS A 6 16.92 -24.91 -13.42
N LYS A 7 16.25 -25.85 -12.77
CA LYS A 7 14.78 -25.94 -12.80
C LYS A 7 14.21 -24.63 -12.27
N SER A 8 13.28 -24.04 -13.01
CA SER A 8 12.64 -22.78 -12.61
C SER A 8 11.82 -23.00 -11.33
N VAL A 9 11.84 -22.03 -10.42
CA VAL A 9 11.08 -22.00 -9.16
C VAL A 9 9.57 -22.20 -9.39
N ILE A 10 9.08 -21.94 -10.60
CA ILE A 10 7.70 -22.13 -11.04
C ILE A 10 7.26 -23.61 -11.02
N GLU A 11 8.17 -24.57 -11.26
CA GLU A 11 7.83 -26.01 -11.25
C GLU A 11 7.68 -26.58 -9.84
N GLN A 12 8.29 -26.00 -8.84
CA GLN A 12 8.20 -26.49 -7.45
C GLN A 12 6.92 -26.04 -6.72
N GLY A 13 6.33 -24.90 -7.11
CA GLY A 13 5.11 -24.37 -6.47
C GLY A 13 3.81 -25.07 -6.84
N LEU A 14 3.80 -25.92 -7.89
CA LEU A 14 2.59 -26.56 -8.38
C LEU A 14 2.32 -27.97 -7.80
N LEU A 15 3.23 -28.55 -7.02
CA LEU A 15 3.14 -29.94 -6.59
C LEU A 15 2.46 -30.17 -5.22
N PHE A 16 2.14 -29.14 -4.46
CA PHE A 16 1.53 -29.32 -3.13
C PHE A 16 0.31 -28.40 -2.94
N ALA A 17 -0.75 -28.65 -3.70
CA ALA A 17 -2.05 -28.08 -3.37
C ALA A 17 -2.76 -28.99 -2.33
N ALA A 18 -2.29 -28.98 -1.09
CA ALA A 18 -3.16 -29.35 0.03
C ALA A 18 -4.30 -28.33 0.10
N PRO A 19 -5.56 -28.73 0.42
CA PRO A 19 -6.65 -27.79 0.59
C PRO A 19 -6.24 -26.78 1.69
N LEU A 20 -6.23 -25.50 1.34
CA LEU A 20 -5.91 -24.42 2.28
C LEU A 20 -6.93 -24.47 3.43
N SER A 21 -6.49 -24.84 4.63
CA SER A 21 -7.34 -24.72 5.81
C SER A 21 -7.50 -23.24 6.13
N GLN A 22 -8.69 -22.81 6.52
CA GLN A 22 -8.98 -21.42 6.87
C GLN A 22 -8.09 -20.92 8.04
N GLU A 23 -7.63 -21.84 8.88
CA GLU A 23 -6.75 -21.58 10.03
C GLU A 23 -5.30 -21.24 9.65
N ALA A 24 -4.87 -21.60 8.43
CA ALA A 24 -3.50 -21.38 7.94
C ALA A 24 -3.32 -20.06 7.17
N LEU A 25 -4.39 -19.28 6.93
CA LEU A 25 -4.31 -18.07 6.11
C LEU A 25 -3.94 -16.85 6.93
N ILE A 26 -2.67 -16.48 6.85
CA ILE A 26 -2.12 -15.27 7.48
C ILE A 26 -1.85 -14.23 6.40
N ALA A 27 -2.50 -13.06 6.52
CA ALA A 27 -2.28 -11.92 5.64
C ALA A 27 -1.32 -10.92 6.27
N GLY A 28 -0.53 -10.24 5.45
CA GLY A 28 0.21 -9.03 5.82
C GLY A 28 -0.41 -7.80 5.18
N ALA A 29 -0.41 -6.67 5.87
CA ALA A 29 -0.86 -5.39 5.36
C ALA A 29 0.11 -4.27 5.71
N ASP A 30 0.36 -3.36 4.76
CA ASP A 30 1.19 -2.17 4.91
C ASP A 30 0.69 -1.03 4.03
N GLU A 31 1.15 0.22 4.30
CA GLU A 31 0.82 1.40 3.52
C GLU A 31 2.04 2.15 3.00
N ALA A 32 1.83 2.90 1.91
CA ALA A 32 2.79 3.83 1.33
C ALA A 32 2.21 5.25 1.23
N GLY A 33 3.07 6.24 1.44
CA GLY A 33 2.71 7.64 1.24
C GLY A 33 2.11 8.35 2.43
N ARG A 34 2.23 7.84 3.64
CA ARG A 34 1.71 8.45 4.87
C ARG A 34 2.27 9.84 5.15
N GLY A 35 3.59 10.01 5.04
CA GLY A 35 4.27 11.30 5.28
C GLY A 35 4.33 12.26 4.09
N CYS A 36 3.67 11.95 2.97
CA CYS A 36 3.71 12.79 1.77
C CYS A 36 2.82 14.03 1.88
N LEU A 37 3.24 15.15 1.30
CA LEU A 37 2.46 16.39 1.24
C LEU A 37 1.34 16.33 0.19
N ALA A 38 1.45 15.43 -0.80
CA ALA A 38 0.47 15.28 -1.87
C ALA A 38 0.22 13.80 -2.22
N GLY A 39 -0.94 13.54 -2.80
CA GLY A 39 -1.39 12.23 -3.25
C GLY A 39 -2.07 11.40 -2.16
N PRO A 40 -2.73 10.30 -2.55
CA PRO A 40 -3.40 9.40 -1.61
C PRO A 40 -2.41 8.65 -0.73
N VAL A 41 -2.89 8.13 0.40
CA VAL A 41 -2.28 6.99 1.05
C VAL A 41 -2.76 5.73 0.33
N VAL A 42 -1.83 4.83 0.03
CA VAL A 42 -2.10 3.56 -0.65
C VAL A 42 -1.68 2.44 0.28
N ALA A 43 -2.52 1.45 0.46
CA ALA A 43 -2.20 0.25 1.22
C ALA A 43 -2.30 -0.99 0.32
N ALA A 44 -1.60 -2.04 0.72
CA ALA A 44 -1.77 -3.36 0.14
C ALA A 44 -2.00 -4.40 1.24
N ALA A 45 -2.59 -5.52 0.84
CA ALA A 45 -2.70 -6.71 1.65
C ALA A 45 -2.30 -7.92 0.79
N VAL A 46 -1.55 -8.85 1.37
CA VAL A 46 -1.02 -10.04 0.66
C VAL A 46 -1.16 -11.27 1.53
N ILE A 47 -1.52 -12.40 0.93
CA ILE A 47 -1.47 -13.74 1.53
C ILE A 47 -0.57 -14.63 0.67
N PHE A 48 0.32 -15.36 1.31
CA PHE A 48 1.06 -16.45 0.69
C PHE A 48 0.55 -17.81 1.16
N PRO A 49 0.81 -18.88 0.38
CA PRO A 49 0.65 -20.23 0.87
C PRO A 49 1.53 -20.47 2.10
N GLU A 50 1.12 -21.38 2.98
CA GLU A 50 1.92 -21.78 4.14
C GLU A 50 3.30 -22.30 3.71
N GLY A 51 4.36 -21.91 4.43
CA GLY A 51 5.73 -22.30 4.11
C GLY A 51 6.34 -21.61 2.88
N PHE A 52 5.66 -20.61 2.33
CA PHE A 52 6.18 -19.85 1.19
C PHE A 52 7.29 -18.89 1.64
N ASP A 53 8.49 -19.10 1.10
CA ASP A 53 9.66 -18.24 1.31
C ASP A 53 9.96 -17.47 0.02
N LEU A 54 9.84 -16.16 0.05
CA LEU A 54 10.26 -15.27 -1.02
C LEU A 54 11.71 -14.85 -0.76
N MET A 55 12.65 -15.55 -1.39
CA MET A 55 14.05 -15.16 -1.38
C MET A 55 14.21 -13.75 -1.96
N GLY A 56 14.72 -12.81 -1.16
CA GLY A 56 15.00 -11.43 -1.59
C GLY A 56 14.01 -10.37 -1.11
N LEU A 57 13.08 -10.70 -0.19
CA LEU A 57 12.22 -9.71 0.45
C LEU A 57 12.88 -9.00 1.65
N ASP A 58 14.07 -9.41 2.03
CA ASP A 58 14.72 -9.00 3.29
C ASP A 58 14.99 -7.49 3.44
N ASP A 59 14.85 -6.68 2.37
CA ASP A 59 15.07 -5.23 2.47
C ASP A 59 14.28 -4.41 1.43
N SER A 60 12.97 -4.35 1.59
CA SER A 60 12.08 -3.58 0.70
C SER A 60 12.40 -2.09 0.62
N LYS A 61 13.05 -1.53 1.65
CA LYS A 61 13.39 -0.10 1.75
C LYS A 61 14.63 0.29 0.94
N VAL A 62 15.50 -0.67 0.62
CA VAL A 62 16.78 -0.45 -0.10
C VAL A 62 16.68 -0.84 -1.58
N LEU A 63 15.61 -1.50 -2.00
CA LEU A 63 15.41 -1.96 -3.37
C LEU A 63 15.37 -0.81 -4.38
N LYS A 64 16.12 -0.96 -5.47
CA LYS A 64 16.02 -0.07 -6.64
C LYS A 64 14.63 -0.21 -7.29
N ALA A 65 14.20 0.81 -8.05
CA ALA A 65 12.87 0.84 -8.66
C ALA A 65 12.62 -0.41 -9.53
N ASP A 66 13.53 -0.74 -10.43
CA ASP A 66 13.40 -1.88 -11.36
C ASP A 66 13.29 -3.23 -10.63
N GLU A 67 14.03 -3.39 -9.54
CA GLU A 67 13.98 -4.60 -8.72
C GLU A 67 12.67 -4.70 -7.94
N ARG A 68 12.19 -3.58 -7.41
CA ARG A 68 10.88 -3.51 -6.74
C ARG A 68 9.73 -3.81 -7.70
N ASP A 69 9.79 -3.32 -8.95
CA ASP A 69 8.78 -3.58 -9.97
C ASP A 69 8.76 -5.07 -10.37
N ARG A 70 9.95 -5.70 -10.49
CA ARG A 70 10.08 -7.14 -10.71
C ARG A 70 9.45 -7.94 -9.56
N LEU A 71 9.80 -7.63 -8.32
CA LEU A 71 9.25 -8.29 -7.14
C LEU A 71 7.73 -8.08 -7.03
N ALA A 72 7.23 -6.88 -7.33
CA ALA A 72 5.79 -6.62 -7.34
C ALA A 72 5.04 -7.51 -8.36
N ALA A 73 5.64 -7.80 -9.51
CA ALA A 73 5.07 -8.74 -10.48
C ALA A 73 5.08 -10.18 -9.95
N GLU A 74 6.18 -10.63 -9.36
CA GLU A 74 6.33 -11.95 -8.75
C GLU A 74 5.33 -12.15 -7.59
N ILE A 75 5.20 -11.17 -6.69
CA ILE A 75 4.22 -11.20 -5.58
C ILE A 75 2.80 -11.38 -6.11
N ARG A 76 2.40 -10.63 -7.14
CA ARG A 76 1.06 -10.76 -7.74
C ARG A 76 0.81 -12.13 -8.34
N GLN A 77 1.83 -12.78 -8.85
CA GLN A 77 1.74 -14.09 -9.48
C GLN A 77 1.74 -15.22 -8.46
N LEU A 78 2.57 -15.13 -7.43
CA LEU A 78 2.85 -16.23 -6.50
C LEU A 78 1.97 -16.20 -5.24
N SER A 79 1.39 -15.05 -4.89
CA SER A 79 0.50 -14.95 -3.73
C SER A 79 -0.81 -15.72 -3.95
N THR A 80 -1.35 -16.25 -2.87
CA THR A 80 -2.71 -16.83 -2.85
C THR A 80 -3.76 -15.75 -3.11
N GLY A 81 -3.51 -14.54 -2.62
CA GLY A 81 -4.33 -13.37 -2.85
C GLY A 81 -3.59 -12.08 -2.52
N TRP A 82 -3.95 -11.02 -3.22
CA TRP A 82 -3.46 -9.67 -2.95
C TRP A 82 -4.52 -8.62 -3.27
N GLY A 83 -4.41 -7.47 -2.65
CA GLY A 83 -5.31 -6.36 -2.89
C GLY A 83 -4.68 -5.01 -2.64
N ILE A 84 -5.19 -3.98 -3.31
CA ILE A 84 -4.81 -2.58 -3.13
C ILE A 84 -6.01 -1.80 -2.63
N GLY A 85 -5.76 -0.90 -1.69
CA GLY A 85 -6.74 0.06 -1.20
C GLY A 85 -6.16 1.46 -1.12
N LEU A 86 -6.99 2.46 -1.33
CA LEU A 86 -6.57 3.87 -1.32
C LEU A 86 -7.48 4.68 -0.39
N ALA A 87 -6.92 5.75 0.18
CA ALA A 87 -7.68 6.86 0.74
C ALA A 87 -7.16 8.17 0.18
N TRP A 88 -8.08 8.97 -0.39
CA TRP A 88 -7.75 10.22 -1.06
C TRP A 88 -7.71 11.40 -0.09
N MET A 89 -7.22 12.55 -0.56
CA MET A 89 -6.97 13.74 0.24
C MET A 89 -8.20 14.23 1.02
N ASN A 90 -9.38 14.15 0.42
CA ASN A 90 -10.63 14.50 1.09
C ASN A 90 -10.98 13.59 2.28
N GLU A 91 -10.64 12.28 2.17
CA GLU A 91 -10.80 11.35 3.29
C GLU A 91 -9.75 11.61 4.36
N ILE A 92 -8.47 11.80 3.95
CA ILE A 92 -7.37 12.13 4.87
C ILE A 92 -7.71 13.37 5.70
N ALA A 93 -8.21 14.42 5.05
CA ALA A 93 -8.61 15.66 5.74
C ALA A 93 -9.79 15.44 6.72
N ARG A 94 -10.71 14.51 6.41
CA ARG A 94 -11.90 14.26 7.23
C ARG A 94 -11.62 13.38 8.44
N ILE A 95 -10.79 12.34 8.31
CA ILE A 95 -10.62 11.31 9.35
C ILE A 95 -9.19 11.21 9.89
N ASN A 96 -8.28 12.08 9.49
CA ASN A 96 -6.83 12.10 9.67
C ASN A 96 -6.07 10.97 8.96
N ILE A 97 -4.74 11.12 8.89
CA ILE A 97 -3.90 10.19 8.11
C ILE A 97 -3.83 8.78 8.70
N LEU A 98 -3.84 8.63 10.03
CA LEU A 98 -3.84 7.32 10.66
C LEU A 98 -5.10 6.55 10.30
N GLN A 99 -6.26 7.14 10.50
CA GLN A 99 -7.55 6.50 10.19
C GLN A 99 -7.72 6.24 8.69
N ALA A 100 -7.19 7.14 7.85
CA ALA A 100 -7.16 6.97 6.39
C ALA A 100 -6.27 5.80 5.96
N SER A 101 -5.09 5.62 6.59
CA SER A 101 -4.22 4.45 6.35
C SER A 101 -4.95 3.14 6.71
N LEU A 102 -5.53 3.06 7.91
CA LEU A 102 -6.28 1.89 8.35
C LEU A 102 -7.50 1.59 7.45
N MET A 103 -8.18 2.63 6.96
CA MET A 103 -9.27 2.48 5.97
C MET A 103 -8.74 1.98 4.63
N ALA A 104 -7.60 2.47 4.16
CA ALA A 104 -6.95 1.98 2.95
C ALA A 104 -6.55 0.51 3.08
N MET A 105 -5.98 0.10 4.23
CA MET A 105 -5.69 -1.31 4.52
C MET A 105 -6.95 -2.19 4.51
N THR A 106 -8.06 -1.70 5.08
CA THR A 106 -9.34 -2.42 5.03
C THR A 106 -9.80 -2.65 3.59
N ARG A 107 -9.69 -1.64 2.73
CA ARG A 107 -9.99 -1.74 1.30
C ARG A 107 -9.07 -2.72 0.59
N ALA A 108 -7.80 -2.74 0.97
CA ALA A 108 -6.83 -3.70 0.44
C ALA A 108 -7.21 -5.14 0.79
N VAL A 109 -7.58 -5.40 2.05
CA VAL A 109 -8.07 -6.72 2.49
C VAL A 109 -9.36 -7.11 1.75
N ALA A 110 -10.30 -6.17 1.56
CA ALA A 110 -11.52 -6.43 0.79
C ALA A 110 -11.21 -6.80 -0.68
N ALA A 111 -10.30 -6.06 -1.32
CA ALA A 111 -9.87 -6.33 -2.69
C ALA A 111 -9.10 -7.65 -2.81
N MET A 112 -8.25 -7.97 -1.83
CA MET A 112 -7.54 -9.25 -1.74
C MET A 112 -8.51 -10.42 -1.68
N ARG A 113 -9.53 -10.32 -0.82
CA ARG A 113 -10.57 -11.37 -0.68
C ARG A 113 -11.25 -11.69 -2.02
N ILE A 114 -11.58 -10.68 -2.82
CA ILE A 114 -12.18 -10.88 -4.15
C ILE A 114 -11.25 -11.62 -5.10
N ARG A 115 -9.94 -11.43 -4.99
CA ARG A 115 -8.93 -12.08 -5.84
C ARG A 115 -8.49 -13.46 -5.36
N MET A 116 -8.86 -13.84 -4.15
CA MET A 116 -8.51 -15.17 -3.63
C MET A 116 -9.16 -16.25 -4.50
N LYS A 117 -8.33 -17.24 -4.90
CA LYS A 117 -8.78 -18.36 -5.76
C LYS A 117 -9.81 -19.27 -5.11
N ALA A 118 -9.90 -19.24 -3.77
CA ALA A 118 -10.85 -20.00 -3.00
C ALA A 118 -12.00 -19.09 -2.56
N GLU A 119 -13.21 -19.31 -3.08
CA GLU A 119 -14.40 -18.53 -2.73
C GLU A 119 -14.69 -18.56 -1.22
N GLY A 120 -15.00 -17.39 -0.66
CA GLY A 120 -15.43 -17.27 0.72
C GLY A 120 -14.35 -17.28 1.78
N LEU A 121 -13.08 -17.52 1.42
CA LEU A 121 -11.98 -17.47 2.39
C LEU A 121 -11.70 -16.03 2.86
N VAL A 122 -11.52 -15.89 4.16
CA VAL A 122 -11.07 -14.66 4.82
C VAL A 122 -9.76 -15.03 5.52
N PRO A 123 -8.76 -14.14 5.58
CA PRO A 123 -7.60 -14.42 6.41
C PRO A 123 -8.06 -14.68 7.86
N ALA A 124 -7.62 -15.77 8.46
CA ALA A 124 -7.86 -16.05 9.87
C ALA A 124 -7.14 -15.00 10.72
N ARG A 125 -5.93 -14.62 10.30
CA ARG A 125 -5.09 -13.64 10.99
C ARG A 125 -4.57 -12.60 10.01
N LEU A 126 -4.54 -11.34 10.45
CA LEU A 126 -3.99 -10.19 9.72
C LEU A 126 -2.87 -9.55 10.53
N LEU A 127 -1.67 -9.56 10.00
CA LEU A 127 -0.52 -8.85 10.53
C LEU A 127 -0.47 -7.46 9.89
N VAL A 128 -0.48 -6.42 10.72
CA VAL A 128 -0.53 -5.02 10.27
C VAL A 128 0.78 -4.34 10.61
N ASP A 129 1.43 -3.71 9.64
CA ASP A 129 2.65 -2.94 9.91
C ASP A 129 2.40 -1.79 10.87
N GLY A 130 3.37 -1.57 11.79
CA GLY A 130 3.31 -0.50 12.78
C GLY A 130 2.71 -0.92 14.12
N ASN A 131 2.07 0.04 14.81
CA ASN A 131 1.63 -0.12 16.20
C ASN A 131 0.10 -0.03 16.39
N HIS A 132 -0.68 -0.14 15.31
CA HIS A 132 -2.13 -0.04 15.35
C HIS A 132 -2.80 -1.16 14.55
N ILE A 133 -3.84 -1.74 15.11
CA ILE A 133 -4.74 -2.65 14.40
C ILE A 133 -5.87 -1.88 13.72
N ILE A 134 -6.50 -2.48 12.73
CA ILE A 134 -7.65 -1.91 12.02
C ILE A 134 -8.90 -2.04 12.90
N PRO A 135 -9.67 -0.96 13.13
CA PRO A 135 -10.91 -1.03 13.89
C PRO A 135 -11.90 -2.04 13.28
N PRO A 136 -12.50 -2.97 14.08
CA PRO A 136 -13.45 -3.96 13.57
C PRO A 136 -14.63 -3.35 12.80
N LEU A 137 -15.03 -2.12 13.16
CA LEU A 137 -16.06 -1.37 12.45
C LEU A 137 -15.73 -1.15 10.96
N TYR A 138 -14.44 -1.01 10.61
CA TYR A 138 -14.05 -0.79 9.21
C TYR A 138 -14.33 -2.03 8.36
N PHE A 139 -14.04 -3.23 8.86
CA PHE A 139 -14.38 -4.48 8.16
C PHE A 139 -15.87 -4.63 7.95
N ARG A 140 -16.70 -4.27 8.96
CA ARG A 140 -18.16 -4.32 8.85
C ARG A 140 -18.71 -3.44 7.74
N LYS A 141 -18.09 -2.28 7.46
CA LYS A 141 -18.47 -1.42 6.33
C LYS A 141 -18.34 -2.10 4.97
N PHE A 142 -17.52 -3.13 4.87
CA PHE A 142 -17.31 -3.93 3.65
C PHE A 142 -18.00 -5.29 3.72
N GLY A 143 -18.90 -5.50 4.69
CA GLY A 143 -19.60 -6.78 4.85
C GLY A 143 -18.68 -7.94 5.23
N MET A 144 -17.57 -7.65 5.89
CA MET A 144 -16.57 -8.66 6.29
C MET A 144 -16.51 -8.79 7.82
N PRO A 145 -16.35 -10.02 8.36
CA PRO A 145 -15.92 -10.19 9.73
C PRO A 145 -14.49 -9.65 9.89
N ALA A 146 -14.19 -9.09 11.05
CA ALA A 146 -12.82 -8.72 11.38
C ALA A 146 -12.02 -10.01 11.64
N PRO A 147 -10.85 -10.21 10.98
CA PRO A 147 -9.96 -11.29 11.33
C PRO A 147 -9.32 -11.06 12.72
N GLU A 148 -8.69 -12.06 13.27
CA GLU A 148 -7.71 -11.85 14.34
C GLU A 148 -6.59 -10.94 13.82
N GLN A 149 -6.15 -9.96 14.63
CA GLN A 149 -5.16 -8.97 14.18
C GLN A 149 -4.01 -8.84 15.16
N GLU A 150 -2.83 -8.61 14.59
CA GLU A 150 -1.63 -8.25 15.35
C GLU A 150 -0.93 -7.08 14.67
N ALA A 151 -0.57 -6.05 15.47
CA ALA A 151 0.27 -4.96 15.01
C ALA A 151 1.75 -5.35 15.19
N VAL A 152 2.54 -5.25 14.13
CA VAL A 152 3.94 -5.65 14.11
C VAL A 152 4.80 -4.44 13.78
N VAL A 153 5.55 -3.95 14.76
CA VAL A 153 6.49 -2.83 14.54
C VAL A 153 7.64 -3.31 13.65
N ASP A 154 7.99 -2.51 12.65
CA ASP A 154 8.97 -2.87 11.60
C ASP A 154 8.63 -4.20 10.89
N GLY A 155 7.34 -4.46 10.75
CA GLY A 155 6.83 -5.70 10.16
C GLY A 155 7.26 -5.90 8.71
N ASP A 156 7.49 -4.83 7.97
CA ASP A 156 8.01 -4.86 6.60
C ASP A 156 9.42 -5.46 6.50
N ALA A 157 10.21 -5.42 7.58
CA ALA A 157 11.51 -6.07 7.66
C ALA A 157 11.45 -7.48 8.28
N LEU A 158 10.40 -7.82 9.03
CA LEU A 158 10.33 -9.03 9.84
C LEU A 158 9.40 -10.11 9.27
N VAL A 159 8.36 -9.70 8.53
CA VAL A 159 7.27 -10.58 8.08
C VAL A 159 7.13 -10.56 6.57
N PRO A 160 7.38 -11.66 5.86
CA PRO A 160 7.34 -11.70 4.39
C PRO A 160 6.02 -11.18 3.79
N ALA A 161 4.88 -11.48 4.40
CA ALA A 161 3.58 -11.00 3.91
C ALA A 161 3.42 -9.47 4.06
N ILE A 162 3.97 -8.86 5.12
CA ILE A 162 3.98 -7.40 5.31
C ILE A 162 4.98 -6.77 4.34
N SER A 163 6.19 -7.35 4.18
CA SER A 163 7.18 -6.89 3.21
C SER A 163 6.63 -6.87 1.78
N ALA A 164 5.94 -7.94 1.39
CA ALA A 164 5.26 -8.01 0.09
C ALA A 164 4.16 -6.94 -0.05
N ALA A 165 3.38 -6.69 0.99
CA ALA A 165 2.38 -5.63 1.00
C ALA A 165 3.04 -4.25 0.85
N SER A 166 4.15 -3.99 1.55
CA SER A 166 4.95 -2.77 1.42
C SER A 166 5.38 -2.53 -0.03
N ILE A 167 5.97 -3.55 -0.68
CA ILE A 167 6.39 -3.50 -2.08
C ILE A 167 5.22 -3.17 -3.00
N LEU A 168 4.08 -3.85 -2.86
CA LEU A 168 2.91 -3.61 -3.71
C LEU A 168 2.32 -2.21 -3.49
N ALA A 169 2.20 -1.76 -2.24
CA ALA A 169 1.68 -0.44 -1.91
C ALA A 169 2.59 0.67 -2.48
N LYS A 170 3.91 0.51 -2.31
CA LYS A 170 4.91 1.47 -2.80
C LYS A 170 4.95 1.53 -4.32
N THR A 171 5.02 0.39 -5.00
CA THR A 171 5.06 0.32 -6.47
C THR A 171 3.80 0.96 -7.06
N PHE A 172 2.62 0.54 -6.60
CA PHE A 172 1.36 1.08 -7.09
C PHE A 172 1.26 2.59 -6.87
N ARG A 173 1.66 3.08 -5.68
CA ARG A 173 1.61 4.50 -5.37
C ARG A 173 2.57 5.31 -6.24
N ASP A 174 3.78 4.83 -6.45
CA ASP A 174 4.78 5.52 -7.27
C ASP A 174 4.32 5.62 -8.73
N GLU A 175 3.76 4.55 -9.31
CA GLU A 175 3.13 4.56 -10.64
C GLU A 175 1.97 5.57 -10.73
N LEU A 176 1.10 5.58 -9.70
CA LEU A 176 -0.03 6.50 -9.65
C LEU A 176 0.45 7.95 -9.62
N MET A 177 1.49 8.28 -8.84
CA MET A 177 2.03 9.63 -8.75
C MET A 177 2.68 10.07 -10.07
N VAL A 178 3.31 9.15 -10.80
CA VAL A 178 3.82 9.43 -12.17
C VAL A 178 2.66 9.77 -13.13
N LYS A 179 1.57 9.01 -13.09
CA LYS A 179 0.38 9.30 -13.92
C LYS A 179 -0.28 10.63 -13.56
N LEU A 180 -0.32 10.96 -12.28
CA LEU A 180 -0.89 12.22 -11.79
C LEU A 180 -0.02 13.44 -12.13
N ASP A 181 1.28 13.27 -12.29
CA ASP A 181 2.22 14.33 -12.72
C ASP A 181 1.81 14.95 -14.06
N ALA A 182 1.27 14.15 -14.98
CA ALA A 182 0.82 14.64 -16.29
C ALA A 182 -0.28 15.73 -16.20
N ARG A 183 -1.04 15.77 -15.09
CA ARG A 183 -2.08 16.80 -14.88
C ARG A 183 -1.56 18.05 -14.15
N TRP A 184 -0.46 17.92 -13.44
CA TRP A 184 0.16 18.99 -12.63
C TRP A 184 1.69 18.91 -12.73
N PRO A 185 2.24 19.07 -13.95
CA PRO A 185 3.68 18.88 -14.21
C PRO A 185 4.56 19.90 -13.47
N GLU A 186 3.99 21.05 -13.10
CA GLU A 186 4.68 22.13 -12.40
C GLU A 186 5.17 21.72 -10.98
N TYR A 187 4.62 20.64 -10.39
CA TYR A 187 5.03 20.17 -9.07
C TYR A 187 6.11 19.09 -9.11
N GLY A 188 6.27 18.35 -10.21
CA GLY A 188 7.26 17.28 -10.36
C GLY A 188 6.95 16.02 -9.55
N PHE A 189 5.68 15.63 -9.44
CA PHE A 189 5.25 14.43 -8.72
C PHE A 189 5.87 13.15 -9.25
N ALA A 190 6.18 13.08 -10.54
CA ALA A 190 6.89 11.94 -11.13
C ALA A 190 8.27 11.72 -10.51
N LYS A 191 8.95 12.77 -10.04
CA LYS A 191 10.28 12.69 -9.42
C LYS A 191 10.19 12.29 -7.95
N HIS A 192 9.50 13.08 -7.15
CA HIS A 192 9.50 12.94 -5.70
C HIS A 192 8.24 12.28 -5.11
N LYS A 193 7.33 11.81 -5.94
CA LYS A 193 6.13 11.03 -5.53
C LYS A 193 5.27 11.72 -4.45
N GLY A 194 5.32 13.05 -4.37
CA GLY A 194 4.58 13.83 -3.37
C GLY A 194 5.28 14.02 -2.02
N TYR A 195 6.49 13.48 -1.85
CA TYR A 195 7.29 13.74 -0.65
C TYR A 195 7.71 15.21 -0.58
N GLY A 196 7.85 15.74 0.64
CA GLY A 196 8.20 17.14 0.89
C GLY A 196 9.69 17.46 0.65
N THR A 197 10.19 17.19 -0.56
CA THR A 197 11.53 17.56 -0.99
C THR A 197 11.65 19.07 -1.14
N LYS A 198 12.86 19.56 -1.33
CA LYS A 198 13.12 20.98 -1.57
C LYS A 198 12.36 21.47 -2.81
N GLU A 199 12.46 20.71 -3.90
CA GLU A 199 11.80 21.04 -5.18
C GLU A 199 10.28 21.11 -5.03
N HIS A 200 9.67 20.16 -4.29
CA HIS A 200 8.23 20.15 -4.06
C HIS A 200 7.78 21.35 -3.24
N ARG A 201 8.56 21.76 -2.22
CA ARG A 201 8.27 22.95 -1.38
C ARG A 201 8.44 24.25 -2.18
N GLU A 202 9.42 24.32 -3.06
CA GLU A 202 9.62 25.46 -3.97
C GLU A 202 8.46 25.59 -4.95
N ALA A 203 7.99 24.47 -5.54
CA ALA A 203 6.81 24.45 -6.40
C ALA A 203 5.55 24.88 -5.65
N LEU A 204 5.34 24.41 -4.42
CA LEU A 204 4.24 24.83 -3.54
C LEU A 204 4.29 26.34 -3.24
N ALA A 205 5.47 26.87 -2.96
CA ALA A 205 5.64 28.31 -2.69
C ALA A 205 5.32 29.16 -3.93
N LYS A 206 5.67 28.65 -5.12
CA LYS A 206 5.49 29.37 -6.39
C LYS A 206 4.06 29.29 -6.93
N TYR A 207 3.45 28.10 -6.92
CA TYR A 207 2.17 27.83 -7.58
C TYR A 207 0.98 27.68 -6.63
N GLY A 208 1.25 27.60 -5.31
CA GLY A 208 0.22 27.26 -4.33
C GLY A 208 -0.13 25.76 -4.35
N PRO A 209 -1.07 25.30 -3.52
CA PRO A 209 -1.48 23.90 -3.50
C PRO A 209 -2.50 23.58 -4.61
N CYS A 210 -2.30 22.45 -5.31
CA CYS A 210 -3.30 21.87 -6.21
C CYS A 210 -4.21 20.88 -5.43
N PRO A 211 -5.28 20.32 -6.06
CA PRO A 211 -6.21 19.39 -5.41
C PRO A 211 -5.59 18.10 -4.88
N LEU A 212 -4.35 17.77 -5.27
CA LEU A 212 -3.64 16.61 -4.73
C LEU A 212 -2.95 16.88 -3.39
N HIS A 213 -2.85 18.14 -2.95
CA HIS A 213 -2.15 18.48 -1.72
C HIS A 213 -3.03 18.26 -0.49
N ARG A 214 -2.39 17.83 0.59
CA ARG A 214 -3.03 17.61 1.90
C ARG A 214 -2.93 18.89 2.73
N LEU A 215 -3.95 19.73 2.60
CA LEU A 215 -3.93 21.11 3.14
C LEU A 215 -3.70 21.19 4.64
N ASP A 216 -4.02 20.12 5.39
CA ASP A 216 -3.83 20.07 6.85
C ASP A 216 -2.42 19.59 7.27
N PHE A 217 -1.58 19.20 6.29
CA PHE A 217 -0.22 18.77 6.58
C PHE A 217 0.71 19.97 6.76
N ARG A 218 1.61 19.85 7.76
CA ARG A 218 2.62 20.86 7.99
C ARG A 218 3.52 21.07 6.78
N GLY A 219 3.62 22.30 6.30
CA GLY A 219 4.42 22.67 5.13
C GLY A 219 3.66 22.70 3.82
N VAL A 220 2.32 22.47 3.85
CA VAL A 220 1.43 22.79 2.74
C VAL A 220 0.74 24.11 3.04
N LEU A 221 0.92 25.08 2.14
CA LEU A 221 0.31 26.39 2.28
C LEU A 221 -1.19 26.30 2.06
N ARG A 222 -1.97 26.79 3.00
CA ARG A 222 -3.43 26.94 2.79
C ARG A 222 -3.67 28.08 1.82
N PRO A 223 -4.61 27.93 0.86
CA PRO A 223 -5.02 29.06 0.03
C PRO A 223 -5.53 30.18 0.96
N LYS A 224 -5.10 31.42 0.72
CA LYS A 224 -5.68 32.57 1.42
C LYS A 224 -7.19 32.52 1.15
N LYS A 225 -8.02 32.56 2.21
CA LYS A 225 -9.45 32.84 2.04
C LYS A 225 -9.56 34.12 1.22
N GLN A 226 -10.18 34.04 0.05
CA GLN A 226 -10.63 35.25 -0.62
C GLN A 226 -11.59 35.90 0.39
N GLU A 227 -11.22 37.05 0.92
CA GLU A 227 -12.17 37.93 1.57
C GLU A 227 -13.23 38.21 0.52
N GLN A 228 -14.39 37.57 0.65
CA GLN A 228 -15.58 38.01 -0.05
C GLN A 228 -15.85 39.42 0.46
N GLY A 229 -15.38 40.41 -0.30
CA GLY A 229 -15.78 41.77 -0.09
C GLY A 229 -17.29 41.84 -0.24
N TRP A 230 -17.97 42.00 0.88
CA TRP A 230 -19.35 42.43 0.89
C TRP A 230 -19.35 43.84 0.27
N LEU A 231 -19.74 43.89 -1.01
CA LEU A 231 -20.18 45.17 -1.61
C LEU A 231 -21.49 45.51 -0.91
N CYS A 232 -21.42 46.54 -0.04
CA CYS A 232 -22.59 47.25 0.46
C CYS A 232 -23.31 47.95 -0.65
#